data_b6db0b7f52192f5f5031f5aa1b68b5d4
#
_entry.id   b6db0b7f52192f5f5031f5aa1b68b5d4
#
_cell.length_a   1.000
_cell.length_b   1.000
_cell.length_c   1.000
_cell.angle_alpha   90.00
_cell.angle_beta   90.00
_cell.angle_gamma   90.00
#
_symmetry.space_group_name_H-M   'P 1'
#
loop_
_entity.id
_entity.type
_entity.pdbx_description
1 polymer ?
#
loop_
_entity_poly.entity_id
_entity_poly.type
_entity_poly.pdbx_seq_one_letter_code
_entity_poly.pdbx_strand_id
1 'polypeptide(L)'
;TENHMQVSVLVSERAERLVEDGKDDVVLLDSLTRLARAYNLAQPASGRILSGGVDSTALYPPKKFLGAARNIEGGGSLTILASALVETGSKMDEVIFEEFKGTGNMELKLDRNLADRRIFPAIDPVASGTRKEDLLLDPQKAPLIWAVRRILANTNNTERAMDMPIKSLKRTDDNDEFLMRTAKKAQHNNGNANANLEF
;
A
#
# COMPACT_ATOMS: atom_id res chain seq x y z
N THR A 1 -21.80 -2.69 -15.21
CA THR A 1 -20.67 -3.68 -15.21
C THR A 1 -19.82 -3.51 -16.46
N GLU A 2 -20.41 -3.56 -17.67
CA GLU A 2 -19.69 -3.43 -18.95
C GLU A 2 -18.91 -2.11 -19.07
N ASN A 3 -19.54 -0.98 -18.76
CA ASN A 3 -18.87 0.33 -18.79
C ASN A 3 -17.63 0.38 -17.89
N HIS A 4 -17.68 -0.29 -16.74
CA HIS A 4 -16.55 -0.36 -15.81
C HIS A 4 -15.34 -1.06 -16.44
N MET A 5 -15.60 -2.17 -17.13
CA MET A 5 -14.55 -2.92 -17.81
C MET A 5 -14.00 -2.15 -19.02
N GLN A 6 -14.88 -1.57 -19.84
CA GLN A 6 -14.48 -0.78 -21.01
C GLN A 6 -13.63 0.44 -20.62
N VAL A 7 -14.04 1.19 -19.60
CA VAL A 7 -13.27 2.34 -19.10
C VAL A 7 -11.89 1.91 -18.60
N SER A 8 -11.78 0.78 -17.91
CA SER A 8 -10.48 0.30 -17.43
C SER A 8 -9.53 -0.06 -18.58
N VAL A 9 -10.03 -0.68 -19.64
CA VAL A 9 -9.23 -0.99 -20.84
C VAL A 9 -8.78 0.29 -21.52
N LEU A 10 -9.69 1.24 -21.76
CA LEU A 10 -9.36 2.52 -22.42
C LEU A 10 -8.34 3.34 -21.62
N VAL A 11 -8.49 3.38 -20.30
CA VAL A 11 -7.52 4.08 -19.41
C VAL A 11 -6.16 3.42 -19.47
N SER A 12 -6.10 2.07 -19.41
CA SER A 12 -4.84 1.34 -19.50
C SER A 12 -4.12 1.61 -20.83
N GLU A 13 -4.83 1.46 -21.95
CA GLU A 13 -4.26 1.69 -23.29
C GLU A 13 -3.79 3.13 -23.46
N ARG A 14 -4.56 4.11 -22.97
CA ARG A 14 -4.16 5.52 -23.03
C ARG A 14 -2.91 5.77 -22.20
N ALA A 15 -2.86 5.27 -20.95
CA ALA A 15 -1.71 5.45 -20.08
C ALA A 15 -0.44 4.82 -20.68
N GLU A 16 -0.55 3.60 -21.23
CA GLU A 16 0.55 2.92 -21.90
C GLU A 16 1.09 3.76 -23.10
N ARG A 17 0.22 4.37 -23.91
CA ARG A 17 0.65 5.27 -25.00
C ARG A 17 1.36 6.52 -24.50
N LEU A 18 0.88 7.13 -23.43
CA LEU A 18 1.55 8.29 -22.84
C LEU A 18 2.96 7.96 -22.33
N VAL A 19 3.11 6.79 -21.72
CA VAL A 19 4.42 6.30 -21.23
C VAL A 19 5.36 5.98 -22.40
N GLU A 20 4.85 5.37 -23.49
CA GLU A 20 5.62 5.15 -24.73
C GLU A 20 6.11 6.46 -25.34
N ASP A 21 5.33 7.53 -25.23
CA ASP A 21 5.71 8.90 -25.62
C ASP A 21 6.70 9.57 -24.64
N GLY A 22 7.20 8.84 -23.65
CA GLY A 22 8.17 9.33 -22.68
C GLY A 22 7.58 10.16 -21.54
N LYS A 23 6.28 10.09 -21.28
CA LYS A 23 5.62 10.83 -20.21
C LYS A 23 5.54 9.99 -18.93
N ASP A 24 5.54 10.70 -17.79
CA ASP A 24 5.22 10.12 -16.50
C ASP A 24 3.72 10.26 -16.26
N ASP A 25 3.02 9.13 -16.15
CA ASP A 25 1.57 9.10 -15.97
C ASP A 25 1.17 8.44 -14.66
N VAL A 26 0.09 8.93 -14.06
CA VAL A 26 -0.46 8.39 -12.80
C VAL A 26 -1.92 8.06 -12.99
N VAL A 27 -2.26 6.80 -12.79
CA VAL A 27 -3.64 6.30 -12.82
C VAL A 27 -4.15 6.07 -11.41
N LEU A 28 -5.29 6.67 -11.10
CA LEU A 28 -6.03 6.45 -9.85
C LEU A 28 -7.22 5.55 -10.11
N LEU A 29 -7.31 4.42 -9.41
CA LEU A 29 -8.40 3.46 -9.52
C LEU A 29 -9.13 3.30 -8.18
N ASP A 30 -10.37 3.73 -8.12
CA ASP A 30 -11.26 3.48 -6.98
C ASP A 30 -12.47 2.64 -7.43
N SER A 31 -12.45 1.37 -7.20
CA SER A 31 -11.51 0.50 -6.53
C SER A 31 -11.20 -0.74 -7.37
N LEU A 32 -10.08 -1.34 -7.09
CA LEU A 32 -9.68 -2.62 -7.69
C LEU A 32 -10.69 -3.73 -7.38
N THR A 33 -11.22 -3.74 -6.16
CA THR A 33 -12.26 -4.70 -5.73
C THR A 33 -13.51 -4.61 -6.59
N ARG A 34 -13.98 -3.38 -6.90
CA ARG A 34 -15.15 -3.18 -7.78
C ARG A 34 -14.86 -3.61 -9.21
N LEU A 35 -13.67 -3.34 -9.71
CA LEU A 35 -13.26 -3.77 -11.04
C LEU A 35 -13.25 -5.30 -11.14
N ALA A 36 -12.64 -5.98 -10.14
CA ALA A 36 -12.60 -7.43 -10.09
C ALA A 36 -14.01 -8.06 -10.00
N ARG A 37 -14.89 -7.48 -9.19
CA ARG A 37 -16.30 -7.92 -9.13
C ARG A 37 -17.01 -7.73 -10.48
N ALA A 38 -16.75 -6.65 -11.21
CA ALA A 38 -17.34 -6.41 -12.53
C ALA A 38 -16.92 -7.49 -13.53
N TYR A 39 -15.65 -7.85 -13.56
CA TYR A 39 -15.16 -8.94 -14.39
C TYR A 39 -15.73 -10.30 -13.97
N ASN A 40 -15.86 -10.56 -12.66
CA ASN A 40 -16.43 -11.81 -12.16
C ASN A 40 -17.91 -12.00 -12.55
N LEU A 41 -18.66 -10.90 -12.68
CA LEU A 41 -20.06 -10.93 -13.11
C LEU A 41 -20.22 -11.08 -14.63
N ALA A 42 -19.28 -10.54 -15.41
CA ALA A 42 -19.43 -10.43 -16.85
C ALA A 42 -18.79 -11.59 -17.61
N GLN A 43 -17.78 -12.25 -17.03
CA GLN A 43 -17.11 -13.36 -17.71
C GLN A 43 -17.89 -14.66 -17.60
N PRO A 44 -17.91 -15.48 -18.67
CA PRO A 44 -18.45 -16.83 -18.61
C PRO A 44 -17.69 -17.65 -17.56
N ALA A 45 -18.42 -18.45 -16.79
CA ALA A 45 -17.81 -19.31 -15.76
C ALA A 45 -16.80 -20.27 -16.39
N SER A 46 -15.54 -20.23 -15.92
CA SER A 46 -14.49 -21.14 -16.39
C SER A 46 -14.56 -22.53 -15.71
N GLY A 47 -15.38 -22.65 -14.66
CA GLY A 47 -15.46 -23.83 -13.81
C GLY A 47 -14.35 -23.92 -12.74
N ARG A 48 -13.42 -22.97 -12.70
CA ARG A 48 -12.36 -22.88 -11.67
C ARG A 48 -12.69 -21.78 -10.67
N ILE A 49 -13.60 -22.10 -9.75
CA ILE A 49 -14.09 -21.15 -8.77
C ILE A 49 -13.21 -21.21 -7.52
N LEU A 50 -12.65 -20.05 -7.14
CA LEU A 50 -11.97 -19.85 -5.88
C LEU A 50 -12.98 -19.70 -4.74
N SER A 51 -12.51 -19.77 -3.50
CA SER A 51 -13.37 -19.50 -2.34
C SER A 51 -14.04 -18.12 -2.46
N GLY A 52 -15.26 -17.97 -1.94
CA GLY A 52 -16.01 -16.71 -2.09
C GLY A 52 -16.68 -16.48 -3.45
N GLY A 53 -16.70 -17.51 -4.34
CA GLY A 53 -17.40 -17.42 -5.62
C GLY A 53 -16.68 -16.60 -6.70
N VAL A 54 -15.35 -16.45 -6.59
CA VAL A 54 -14.52 -15.75 -7.57
C VAL A 54 -14.05 -16.74 -8.64
N ASP A 55 -14.35 -16.48 -9.89
CA ASP A 55 -13.76 -17.23 -11.00
C ASP A 55 -12.29 -16.81 -11.18
N SER A 56 -11.38 -17.79 -11.21
CA SER A 56 -9.93 -17.54 -11.32
C SER A 56 -9.56 -16.76 -12.58
N THR A 57 -10.30 -16.94 -13.67
CA THR A 57 -10.05 -16.27 -14.96
C THR A 57 -10.54 -14.82 -14.96
N ALA A 58 -11.54 -14.51 -14.12
CA ALA A 58 -12.07 -13.15 -14.00
C ALA A 58 -11.07 -12.17 -13.39
N LEU A 59 -10.08 -12.66 -12.64
CA LEU A 59 -9.05 -11.82 -12.03
C LEU A 59 -7.89 -11.48 -12.98
N TYR A 60 -7.78 -12.17 -14.11
CA TYR A 60 -6.67 -11.95 -15.04
C TYR A 60 -6.64 -10.52 -15.62
N PRO A 61 -7.75 -9.97 -16.17
CA PRO A 61 -7.72 -8.61 -16.71
C PRO A 61 -7.41 -7.52 -15.65
N PRO A 62 -8.02 -7.52 -14.46
CA PRO A 62 -7.64 -6.57 -13.42
C PRO A 62 -6.19 -6.74 -12.95
N LYS A 63 -5.66 -7.96 -12.87
CA LYS A 63 -4.24 -8.20 -12.57
C LYS A 63 -3.32 -7.63 -13.66
N LYS A 64 -3.69 -7.82 -14.92
CA LYS A 64 -2.97 -7.22 -16.06
C LYS A 64 -2.98 -5.70 -15.98
N PHE A 65 -4.11 -5.09 -15.65
CA PHE A 65 -4.23 -3.65 -15.43
C PHE A 65 -3.26 -3.17 -14.34
N LEU A 66 -3.31 -3.74 -13.15
CA LEU A 66 -2.42 -3.35 -12.04
C LEU A 66 -0.95 -3.65 -12.34
N GLY A 67 -0.68 -4.76 -13.02
CA GLY A 67 0.67 -5.18 -13.44
C GLY A 67 1.25 -4.37 -14.60
N ALA A 68 0.48 -3.44 -15.19
CA ALA A 68 0.97 -2.54 -16.23
C ALA A 68 1.91 -1.45 -15.70
N ALA A 69 1.85 -1.16 -14.38
CA ALA A 69 2.72 -0.18 -13.74
C ALA A 69 4.20 -0.52 -13.97
N ARG A 70 4.96 0.48 -14.42
CA ARG A 70 6.38 0.29 -14.79
C ARG A 70 7.14 1.60 -14.87
N ASN A 71 8.43 1.50 -14.77
CA ASN A 71 9.38 2.58 -15.08
C ASN A 71 10.23 2.10 -16.26
N ILE A 72 10.18 2.82 -17.39
CA ILE A 72 10.89 2.46 -18.62
C ILE A 72 12.27 3.11 -18.58
N GLU A 73 13.31 2.31 -18.76
CA GLU A 73 14.69 2.80 -18.83
C GLU A 73 14.84 3.75 -20.02
N GLY A 74 15.21 5.00 -19.73
CA GLY A 74 15.31 6.06 -20.75
C GLY A 74 14.00 6.52 -21.36
N GLY A 75 12.85 6.15 -20.77
CA GLY A 75 11.51 6.50 -21.22
C GLY A 75 10.66 7.11 -20.09
N GLY A 76 9.35 7.00 -20.24
CA GLY A 76 8.38 7.45 -19.23
C GLY A 76 8.10 6.41 -18.14
N SER A 77 7.19 6.75 -17.24
CA SER A 77 6.76 5.85 -16.17
C SER A 77 5.24 5.78 -16.02
N LEU A 78 4.73 4.64 -15.58
CA LEU A 78 3.34 4.46 -15.21
C LEU A 78 3.23 4.07 -13.73
N THR A 79 2.61 4.95 -12.96
CA THR A 79 2.25 4.70 -11.57
C THR A 79 0.76 4.39 -11.47
N ILE A 80 0.38 3.28 -10.84
CA ILE A 80 -1.02 2.95 -10.60
C ILE A 80 -1.27 2.93 -9.09
N LEU A 81 -2.14 3.81 -8.63
CA LEU A 81 -2.60 3.84 -7.25
C LEU A 81 -4.04 3.34 -7.20
N ALA A 82 -4.23 2.15 -6.67
CA ALA A 82 -5.53 1.49 -6.61
C ALA A 82 -5.97 1.26 -5.16
N SER A 83 -7.21 1.65 -4.83
CA SER A 83 -7.81 1.28 -3.57
C SER A 83 -8.34 -0.16 -3.62
N ALA A 84 -8.27 -0.88 -2.50
CA ALA A 84 -8.87 -2.19 -2.33
C ALA A 84 -9.72 -2.20 -1.06
N LEU A 85 -10.88 -2.85 -1.13
CA LEU A 85 -11.77 -2.98 0.01
C LEU A 85 -11.36 -4.18 0.86
N VAL A 86 -11.18 -3.94 2.14
CA VAL A 86 -10.88 -4.96 3.16
C VAL A 86 -11.89 -4.84 4.31
N GLU A 87 -12.06 -5.91 5.09
CA GLU A 87 -12.95 -5.92 6.26
C GLU A 87 -14.42 -5.58 5.93
N THR A 88 -14.87 -5.96 4.73
CA THR A 88 -16.26 -5.76 4.29
C THR A 88 -17.21 -6.85 4.78
N GLY A 89 -16.70 -7.92 5.38
CA GLY A 89 -17.45 -9.13 5.70
C GLY A 89 -17.74 -10.02 4.47
N SER A 90 -17.27 -9.64 3.29
CA SER A 90 -17.44 -10.40 2.06
C SER A 90 -16.24 -11.33 1.82
N LYS A 91 -16.50 -12.63 1.77
CA LYS A 91 -15.45 -13.62 1.44
C LYS A 91 -14.86 -13.42 0.04
N MET A 92 -15.66 -12.91 -0.89
CA MET A 92 -15.21 -12.54 -2.23
C MET A 92 -14.16 -11.43 -2.18
N ASP A 93 -14.36 -10.39 -1.37
CA ASP A 93 -13.43 -9.27 -1.25
C ASP A 93 -12.11 -9.69 -0.62
N GLU A 94 -12.17 -10.57 0.38
CA GLU A 94 -10.96 -11.13 0.98
C GLU A 94 -10.12 -11.89 -0.05
N VAL A 95 -10.75 -12.75 -0.86
CA VAL A 95 -10.08 -13.51 -1.92
C VAL A 95 -9.51 -12.55 -2.98
N ILE A 96 -10.28 -11.56 -3.42
CA ILE A 96 -9.81 -10.56 -4.37
C ILE A 96 -8.57 -9.85 -3.81
N PHE A 97 -8.63 -9.37 -2.57
CA PHE A 97 -7.50 -8.68 -1.94
C PHE A 97 -6.24 -9.55 -1.90
N GLU A 98 -6.35 -10.79 -1.41
CA GLU A 98 -5.20 -11.71 -1.33
C GLU A 98 -4.61 -12.03 -2.72
N GLU A 99 -5.44 -12.17 -3.74
CA GLU A 99 -5.00 -12.42 -5.11
C GLU A 99 -4.25 -11.22 -5.73
N PHE A 100 -4.53 -10.00 -5.31
CA PHE A 100 -3.83 -8.80 -5.76
C PHE A 100 -2.59 -8.44 -4.95
N LYS A 101 -2.51 -8.90 -3.71
CA LYS A 101 -1.38 -8.65 -2.80
C LYS A 101 -0.02 -9.03 -3.42
N GLY A 102 -0.01 -10.07 -4.27
CA GLY A 102 1.19 -10.49 -5.01
C GLY A 102 1.57 -9.59 -6.19
N THR A 103 0.65 -8.76 -6.70
CA THR A 103 0.84 -7.96 -7.92
C THR A 103 1.35 -6.56 -7.59
N GLY A 104 0.88 -5.94 -6.51
CA GLY A 104 1.35 -4.62 -6.08
C GLY A 104 2.77 -4.65 -5.50
N ASN A 105 3.46 -3.52 -5.59
CA ASN A 105 4.80 -3.33 -5.01
C ASN A 105 4.79 -2.45 -3.74
N MET A 106 3.67 -1.82 -3.42
CA MET A 106 3.46 -1.06 -2.20
C MET A 106 2.05 -1.31 -1.65
N GLU A 107 1.92 -1.40 -0.35
CA GLU A 107 0.66 -1.55 0.35
C GLU A 107 0.58 -0.53 1.49
N LEU A 108 -0.44 0.35 1.43
CA LEU A 108 -0.78 1.29 2.48
C LEU A 108 -2.07 0.80 3.15
N LYS A 109 -1.94 0.25 4.35
CA LYS A 109 -3.09 -0.27 5.11
C LYS A 109 -3.65 0.82 6.01
N LEU A 110 -4.96 1.08 5.88
CA LEU A 110 -5.70 1.94 6.79
C LEU A 110 -6.29 1.10 7.92
N ASP A 111 -6.43 1.70 9.10
CA ASP A 111 -7.01 1.07 10.29
C ASP A 111 -8.27 1.83 10.73
N ARG A 112 -9.40 1.10 10.81
CA ARG A 112 -10.68 1.68 11.18
C ARG A 112 -10.70 2.15 12.63
N ASN A 113 -10.04 1.42 13.55
CA ASN A 113 -10.02 1.78 14.97
C ASN A 113 -9.31 3.13 15.19
N LEU A 114 -8.26 3.42 14.40
CA LEU A 114 -7.63 4.74 14.42
C LEU A 114 -8.58 5.84 13.95
N ALA A 115 -9.31 5.59 12.85
CA ALA A 115 -10.28 6.55 12.33
C ALA A 115 -11.44 6.80 13.32
N ASP A 116 -11.96 5.76 13.95
CA ASP A 116 -13.02 5.86 14.97
C ASP A 116 -12.58 6.69 16.17
N ARG A 117 -11.29 6.64 16.52
CA ARG A 117 -10.67 7.45 17.58
C ARG A 117 -10.16 8.82 17.12
N ARG A 118 -10.43 9.19 15.85
CA ARG A 118 -10.00 10.47 15.26
C ARG A 118 -8.49 10.67 15.23
N ILE A 119 -7.73 9.58 15.11
CA ILE A 119 -6.29 9.60 14.89
C ILE A 119 -6.06 9.58 13.39
N PHE A 120 -5.53 10.66 12.83
CA PHE A 120 -5.29 10.81 11.40
C PHE A 120 -3.83 11.26 11.15
N PRO A 121 -3.22 10.74 10.07
CA PRO A 121 -3.74 9.75 9.12
C PRO A 121 -3.97 8.39 9.80
N ALA A 122 -5.12 7.74 9.50
CA ALA A 122 -5.50 6.46 10.10
C ALA A 122 -4.78 5.28 9.41
N ILE A 123 -3.46 5.29 9.45
CA ILE A 123 -2.58 4.33 8.80
C ILE A 123 -2.06 3.33 9.83
N ASP A 124 -2.06 2.04 9.49
CA ASP A 124 -1.30 1.04 10.21
C ASP A 124 0.17 1.06 9.70
N PRO A 125 1.10 1.66 10.44
CA PRO A 125 2.48 1.81 9.97
C PRO A 125 3.27 0.51 10.00
N VAL A 126 2.79 -0.51 10.71
CA VAL A 126 3.44 -1.82 10.80
C VAL A 126 3.02 -2.71 9.64
N ALA A 127 1.72 -2.72 9.33
CA ALA A 127 1.17 -3.51 8.23
C ALA A 127 1.40 -2.89 6.85
N SER A 128 1.74 -1.59 6.79
CA SER A 128 2.08 -0.89 5.55
C SER A 128 3.54 -1.08 5.17
N GLY A 129 3.84 -1.14 3.88
CA GLY A 129 5.21 -1.31 3.41
C GLY A 129 5.35 -1.24 1.91
N THR A 130 6.60 -1.21 1.45
CA THR A 130 6.94 -1.28 0.03
C THR A 130 8.00 -2.34 -0.21
N ARG A 131 7.99 -2.95 -1.39
CA ARG A 131 9.01 -3.92 -1.78
C ARG A 131 10.28 -3.19 -2.19
N LYS A 132 11.44 -3.78 -1.85
CA LYS A 132 12.76 -3.24 -2.20
C LYS A 132 12.90 -1.77 -1.84
N GLU A 133 12.51 -1.42 -0.61
CA GLU A 133 12.59 -0.03 -0.11
C GLU A 133 14.01 0.54 -0.14
N ASP A 134 15.02 -0.33 -0.11
CA ASP A 134 16.44 -0.01 -0.28
C ASP A 134 16.75 0.71 -1.60
N LEU A 135 15.96 0.49 -2.65
CA LEU A 135 16.09 1.20 -3.93
C LEU A 135 15.51 2.62 -3.89
N LEU A 136 14.67 2.92 -2.92
CA LEU A 136 13.95 4.19 -2.79
C LEU A 136 14.52 5.09 -1.69
N LEU A 137 15.16 4.50 -0.69
CA LEU A 137 15.68 5.21 0.46
C LEU A 137 17.13 5.66 0.23
N ASP A 138 17.43 6.85 0.74
CA ASP A 138 18.82 7.28 0.85
C ASP A 138 19.60 6.28 1.73
N PRO A 139 20.76 5.76 1.27
CA PRO A 139 21.55 4.78 2.02
C PRO A 139 21.95 5.22 3.44
N GLN A 140 22.10 6.53 3.66
CA GLN A 140 22.42 7.06 5.00
C GLN A 140 21.19 7.13 5.90
N LYS A 141 19.99 7.30 5.33
CA LYS A 141 18.72 7.41 6.07
C LYS A 141 18.06 6.06 6.28
N ALA A 142 18.29 5.08 5.41
CA ALA A 142 17.65 3.77 5.47
C ALA A 142 17.80 3.08 6.85
N PRO A 143 19.00 3.04 7.48
CA PRO A 143 19.16 2.42 8.81
C PRO A 143 18.32 3.12 9.89
N LEU A 144 18.17 4.45 9.80
CA LEU A 144 17.37 5.25 10.75
C LEU A 144 15.87 4.94 10.58
N ILE A 145 15.40 4.85 9.35
CA ILE A 145 14.01 4.49 9.01
C ILE A 145 13.71 3.07 9.50
N TRP A 146 14.61 2.12 9.30
CA TRP A 146 14.46 0.75 9.80
C TRP A 146 14.45 0.67 11.32
N ALA A 147 15.23 1.52 12.00
CA ALA A 147 15.19 1.61 13.45
C ALA A 147 13.82 2.11 13.94
N VAL A 148 13.25 3.15 13.31
CA VAL A 148 11.89 3.63 13.60
C VAL A 148 10.87 2.51 13.38
N ARG A 149 10.90 1.83 12.22
CA ARG A 149 9.96 0.72 11.93
C ARG A 149 10.06 -0.41 12.97
N ARG A 150 11.26 -0.73 13.44
CA ARG A 150 11.47 -1.73 14.49
C ARG A 150 10.82 -1.30 15.81
N ILE A 151 10.94 -0.03 16.20
CA ILE A 151 10.28 0.50 17.40
C ILE A 151 8.75 0.38 17.25
N LEU A 152 8.20 0.76 16.10
CA LEU A 152 6.77 0.65 15.82
C LEU A 152 6.28 -0.80 15.88
N ALA A 153 7.03 -1.72 15.28
CA ALA A 153 6.70 -3.15 15.27
C ALA A 153 6.73 -3.79 16.68
N ASN A 154 7.59 -3.28 17.57
CA ASN A 154 7.63 -3.73 18.97
C ASN A 154 6.54 -3.10 19.86
N THR A 155 5.76 -2.18 19.31
CA THR A 155 4.66 -1.54 20.03
C THR A 155 3.40 -2.40 19.86
N ASN A 156 2.95 -3.03 20.94
CA ASN A 156 1.82 -3.99 20.93
C ASN A 156 0.43 -3.36 20.68
N ASN A 157 0.37 -2.09 20.31
CA ASN A 157 -0.88 -1.37 20.11
C ASN A 157 -0.75 -0.42 18.92
N THR A 158 -1.54 -0.64 17.87
CA THR A 158 -1.54 0.15 16.64
C THR A 158 -1.83 1.64 16.89
N GLU A 159 -2.68 1.94 17.88
CA GLU A 159 -2.97 3.33 18.29
C GLU A 159 -1.71 4.03 18.81
N ARG A 160 -0.98 3.40 19.74
CA ARG A 160 0.30 3.93 20.22
C ARG A 160 1.32 4.02 19.10
N ALA A 161 1.40 2.99 18.28
CA ALA A 161 2.32 2.92 17.14
C ALA A 161 2.10 4.06 16.14
N MET A 162 0.90 4.62 16.05
CA MET A 162 0.60 5.75 15.15
C MET A 162 0.61 7.11 15.87
N ASP A 163 0.06 7.21 17.07
CA ASP A 163 -0.02 8.47 17.81
C ASP A 163 1.36 9.01 18.20
N MET A 164 2.28 8.13 18.59
CA MET A 164 3.63 8.52 19.01
C MET A 164 4.44 9.17 17.89
N PRO A 165 4.57 8.57 16.67
CA PRO A 165 5.26 9.23 15.57
C PRO A 165 4.58 10.52 15.12
N ILE A 166 3.25 10.60 15.11
CA ILE A 166 2.53 11.84 14.79
C ILE A 166 2.91 12.95 15.75
N LYS A 167 2.92 12.69 17.06
CA LYS A 167 3.32 13.67 18.07
C LYS A 167 4.78 14.08 17.92
N SER A 168 5.65 13.13 17.59
CA SER A 168 7.06 13.41 17.41
C SER A 168 7.31 14.24 16.13
N LEU A 169 6.68 13.87 15.01
CA LEU A 169 6.75 14.62 13.75
C LEU A 169 6.27 16.07 13.88
N LYS A 170 5.20 16.30 14.67
CA LYS A 170 4.71 17.66 14.97
C LYS A 170 5.67 18.52 15.78
N ARG A 171 6.70 17.94 16.40
CA ARG A 171 7.69 18.63 17.23
C ARG A 171 9.04 18.78 16.54
N THR A 172 9.12 18.40 15.27
CA THR A 172 10.32 18.47 14.44
C THR A 172 10.03 19.32 13.21
N ASP A 173 11.03 20.02 12.70
CA ASP A 173 10.87 20.90 11.55
C ASP A 173 10.82 20.09 10.25
N ASP A 174 11.52 18.95 10.21
CA ASP A 174 11.57 18.07 9.05
C ASP A 174 11.76 16.59 9.41
N ASN A 175 11.74 15.71 8.39
CA ASN A 175 11.91 14.27 8.56
C ASN A 175 13.33 13.90 9.04
N ASP A 176 14.34 14.65 8.67
CA ASP A 176 15.73 14.35 9.05
C ASP A 176 15.94 14.58 10.54
N GLU A 177 15.40 15.67 11.07
CA GLU A 177 15.40 15.92 12.50
C GLU A 177 14.64 14.85 13.28
N PHE A 178 13.45 14.45 12.78
CA PHE A 178 12.68 13.36 13.38
C PHE A 178 13.47 12.05 13.44
N LEU A 179 14.10 11.65 12.34
CA LEU A 179 14.89 10.43 12.26
C LEU A 179 16.09 10.47 13.21
N MET A 180 16.84 11.59 13.24
CA MET A 180 17.99 11.74 14.11
C MET A 180 17.62 11.73 15.60
N ARG A 181 16.55 12.42 15.98
CA ARG A 181 16.06 12.42 17.37
C ARG A 181 15.62 11.03 17.81
N THR A 182 14.90 10.30 16.95
CA THR A 182 14.42 8.95 17.26
C THR A 182 15.58 7.95 17.34
N ALA A 183 16.58 8.04 16.47
CA ALA A 183 17.76 7.17 16.50
C ALA A 183 18.59 7.37 17.79
N LYS A 184 18.78 8.63 18.23
CA LYS A 184 19.49 8.93 19.48
C LYS A 184 18.79 8.33 20.70
N LYS A 185 17.45 8.39 20.76
CA LYS A 185 16.67 7.78 21.85
C LYS A 185 16.78 6.26 21.81
N ALA A 186 16.73 5.64 20.62
CA ALA A 186 16.88 4.18 20.48
C ALA A 186 18.25 3.69 20.97
N GLN A 187 19.32 4.44 20.75
CA GLN A 187 20.66 4.11 21.24
C GLN A 187 20.78 4.22 22.76
N HIS A 188 20.16 5.25 23.36
CA HIS A 188 20.16 5.44 24.81
C HIS A 188 19.40 4.33 25.55
N ASN A 189 18.32 3.83 24.95
CA ASN A 189 17.47 2.80 25.56
C ASN A 189 18.05 1.38 25.42
N ASN A 190 18.93 1.11 24.44
CA ASN A 190 19.64 -0.16 24.34
C ASN A 190 20.67 -0.36 25.46
N GLY A 191 21.06 0.70 26.17
CA GLY A 191 21.92 0.62 27.38
C GLY A 191 21.17 0.28 28.67
N ASN A 192 19.82 0.35 28.68
CA ASN A 192 18.97 0.07 29.83
C ASN A 192 17.90 -0.96 29.45
N ALA A 193 18.18 -2.24 29.70
CA ALA A 193 17.35 -3.39 29.27
C ALA A 193 15.90 -3.42 29.81
N ASN A 194 15.49 -2.40 30.60
CA ASN A 194 14.16 -2.29 31.22
C ASN A 194 13.45 -0.95 30.98
N ALA A 195 13.93 -0.09 30.10
CA ALA A 195 13.23 1.17 29.82
C ALA A 195 12.17 0.94 28.74
N ASN A 196 10.90 1.24 29.05
CA ASN A 196 9.82 1.35 28.08
C ASN A 196 10.27 2.30 26.96
N LEU A 197 10.27 1.81 25.72
CA LEU A 197 10.58 2.59 24.53
C LEU A 197 9.47 3.66 24.37
N GLU A 198 9.73 4.89 24.78
CA GLU A 198 8.89 6.05 24.53
C GLU A 198 9.55 6.95 23.49
N PHE A 199 8.74 7.43 22.53
CA PHE A 199 9.17 8.43 21.54
C PHE A 199 9.33 9.82 22.14
#